data_3470a2eef129403d6b611c7063bed9b7
#
_entry.id   3470a2eef129403d6b611c7063bed9b7
#
_cell.length_a   1.000
_cell.length_b   1.000
_cell.length_c   1.000
_cell.angle_alpha   90.00
_cell.angle_beta   90.00
_cell.angle_gamma   90.00
#
_symmetry.space_group_name_H-M   'P 1'
#
loop_
_entity.id
_entity.type
_entity.pdbx_description
1 polymer ?
#
loop_
_entity_poly.entity_id
_entity_poly.type
_entity_poly.pdbx_seq_one_letter_code
_entity_poly.pdbx_strand_id
1 'polypeptide(L)'
;MNKILVLLGVFITFISYGQVPTLSGTINVSIKKGTIDCDFTLTDIPRIEDYEILINSGLNLNVIRSDEKNYNYGYEKNYNKNISEESFLYSINNKEGKHLPQTLRFIYSGKFPVKSDTTFMRKSGDSKGNIAFNGESLRMDGYQTNWYPVLYDIKKEKRYDIIKYDINVVCNDCKTLYVNGNNPVYSKEQNFKKDTPTEIFIFIGNYDFFNINDIYFINPDINEQEMRDFAEINKSFQNYYEKKIGIPYNGFFNYLQTTPTFNRKSGFLFVSYPTIANVGKGNYGLKFFVNKKNPYARPLIAHELAHYYFGSGFKRFNTEIGKIIQEGFSEYMSYKISKDILGKDVYKNKLENSLSRLKEKEFLPVSRIKLKDDFGKNYYSYVYNYFPAILLTIEKEIGEKKMWKWINTLLTTKAELTNYDFLEQTLIKTLDNQKKSNKIIKKYFKSKESLKNALNEIEK
;
A
#
# COMPACT_ATOMS: atom_id res chain seq x y z
N MET A 1 -44.58 -30.93 41.39
CA MET A 1 -43.54 -31.21 40.38
C MET A 1 -43.53 -30.05 39.40
N ASN A 2 -42.75 -29.01 39.66
CA ASN A 2 -42.62 -27.84 38.77
C ASN A 2 -41.47 -28.10 37.76
N LYS A 3 -41.83 -28.17 36.49
CA LYS A 3 -40.84 -28.21 35.40
C LYS A 3 -40.38 -26.79 35.07
N ILE A 4 -39.14 -26.47 35.41
CA ILE A 4 -38.48 -25.24 34.99
C ILE A 4 -37.99 -25.49 33.56
N LEU A 5 -38.59 -24.75 32.60
CA LEU A 5 -38.11 -24.65 31.22
C LEU A 5 -36.95 -23.64 31.18
N VAL A 6 -35.75 -24.14 31.01
CA VAL A 6 -34.58 -23.26 30.74
C VAL A 6 -34.56 -22.96 29.25
N LEU A 7 -34.93 -21.73 28.90
CA LEU A 7 -34.77 -21.19 27.54
C LEU A 7 -33.29 -20.79 27.34
N LEU A 8 -32.55 -21.64 26.61
CA LEU A 8 -31.20 -21.28 26.15
C LEU A 8 -31.33 -20.27 25.00
N GLY A 9 -31.18 -19.01 25.31
CA GLY A 9 -31.04 -17.96 24.30
C GLY A 9 -29.68 -18.06 23.60
N VAL A 10 -29.67 -18.58 22.39
CA VAL A 10 -28.50 -18.51 21.51
C VAL A 10 -28.33 -17.08 21.06
N PHE A 11 -27.46 -16.33 21.70
CA PHE A 11 -26.99 -15.03 21.19
C PHE A 11 -26.11 -15.30 19.97
N ILE A 12 -26.69 -15.27 18.76
CA ILE A 12 -25.94 -15.14 17.51
C ILE A 12 -25.39 -13.73 17.48
N THR A 13 -24.17 -13.54 17.94
CA THR A 13 -23.42 -12.32 17.68
C THR A 13 -23.14 -12.27 16.19
N PHE A 14 -23.96 -11.53 15.43
CA PHE A 14 -23.60 -11.09 14.10
C PHE A 14 -22.33 -10.26 14.22
N ILE A 15 -21.18 -10.86 13.93
CA ILE A 15 -19.95 -10.13 13.67
C ILE A 15 -20.24 -9.37 12.38
N SER A 16 -20.64 -8.11 12.51
CA SER A 16 -20.73 -7.18 11.39
C SER A 16 -19.32 -6.98 10.86
N TYR A 17 -18.89 -7.85 9.96
CA TYR A 17 -17.81 -7.52 9.06
C TYR A 17 -18.29 -6.30 8.29
N GLY A 18 -17.59 -5.17 8.41
CA GLY A 18 -17.95 -3.97 7.64
C GLY A 18 -18.12 -4.38 6.18
N GLN A 19 -19.24 -4.00 5.59
CA GLN A 19 -19.60 -4.31 4.21
C GLN A 19 -18.45 -3.89 3.29
N VAL A 20 -17.96 -4.82 2.45
CA VAL A 20 -16.85 -4.58 1.52
C VAL A 20 -17.42 -4.55 0.12
N PRO A 21 -17.24 -3.45 -0.62
CA PRO A 21 -17.73 -3.35 -1.98
C PRO A 21 -17.21 -4.45 -2.90
N THR A 22 -18.01 -4.78 -3.91
CA THR A 22 -17.66 -5.70 -5.00
C THR A 22 -17.75 -4.96 -6.32
N LEU A 23 -16.66 -4.94 -7.09
CA LEU A 23 -16.61 -4.37 -8.45
C LEU A 23 -16.80 -5.47 -9.47
N SER A 24 -17.79 -5.32 -10.37
CA SER A 24 -18.01 -6.24 -11.49
C SER A 24 -18.15 -5.47 -12.79
N GLY A 25 -17.80 -6.11 -13.92
CA GLY A 25 -17.97 -5.51 -15.25
C GLY A 25 -16.78 -5.72 -16.17
N THR A 26 -16.61 -4.83 -17.13
CA THR A 26 -15.62 -4.99 -18.21
C THR A 26 -14.74 -3.77 -18.35
N ILE A 27 -13.45 -4.04 -18.61
CA ILE A 27 -12.48 -3.04 -19.06
C ILE A 27 -11.93 -3.45 -20.43
N ASN A 28 -11.99 -2.54 -21.40
CA ASN A 28 -11.37 -2.68 -22.71
C ASN A 28 -10.13 -1.77 -22.79
N VAL A 29 -9.00 -2.33 -23.20
CA VAL A 29 -7.73 -1.61 -23.28
C VAL A 29 -7.10 -1.78 -24.66
N SER A 30 -6.45 -0.71 -25.14
CA SER A 30 -5.46 -0.80 -26.22
C SER A 30 -4.17 -0.17 -25.78
N ILE A 31 -3.11 -0.97 -25.65
CA ILE A 31 -1.79 -0.48 -25.24
C ILE A 31 -1.12 0.37 -26.32
N LYS A 32 -1.42 0.09 -27.60
CA LYS A 32 -0.91 0.88 -28.74
C LYS A 32 -1.56 2.24 -28.85
N LYS A 33 -2.88 2.32 -28.59
CA LYS A 33 -3.64 3.57 -28.66
C LYS A 33 -3.63 4.35 -27.35
N GLY A 34 -3.25 3.72 -26.24
CA GLY A 34 -3.33 4.30 -24.88
C GLY A 34 -4.76 4.52 -24.41
N THR A 35 -5.72 3.68 -24.81
CA THR A 35 -7.13 3.86 -24.46
C THR A 35 -7.59 2.87 -23.41
N ILE A 36 -8.50 3.35 -22.57
CA ILE A 36 -9.21 2.57 -21.55
C ILE A 36 -10.70 2.92 -21.67
N ASP A 37 -11.55 1.89 -21.74
CA ASP A 37 -13.01 2.01 -21.71
C ASP A 37 -13.53 1.07 -20.62
N CYS A 38 -14.27 1.59 -19.66
CA CYS A 38 -14.76 0.86 -18.50
C CYS A 38 -16.28 0.95 -18.37
N ASP A 39 -16.89 -0.20 -18.08
CA ASP A 39 -18.28 -0.33 -17.67
C ASP A 39 -18.34 -1.21 -16.43
N PHE A 40 -18.45 -0.58 -15.26
CA PHE A 40 -18.38 -1.27 -13.98
C PHE A 40 -19.60 -1.01 -13.11
N THR A 41 -20.01 -2.03 -12.39
CA THR A 41 -21.00 -1.94 -11.32
C THR A 41 -20.32 -2.21 -9.97
N LEU A 42 -20.48 -1.29 -9.05
CA LEU A 42 -20.07 -1.41 -7.66
C LEU A 42 -21.29 -1.78 -6.83
N THR A 43 -21.25 -2.95 -6.19
CA THR A 43 -22.31 -3.45 -5.30
C THR A 43 -21.80 -3.53 -3.85
N ASP A 44 -22.69 -3.86 -2.92
CA ASP A 44 -22.36 -3.94 -1.49
C ASP A 44 -21.72 -2.65 -0.95
N ILE A 45 -22.13 -1.52 -1.48
CA ILE A 45 -21.67 -0.20 -1.04
C ILE A 45 -22.06 0.00 0.43
N PRO A 46 -21.09 0.25 1.34
CA PRO A 46 -21.39 0.49 2.73
C PRO A 46 -22.17 1.79 2.92
N ARG A 47 -22.94 1.87 4.00
CA ARG A 47 -23.66 3.09 4.35
C ARG A 47 -22.67 4.15 4.85
N ILE A 48 -22.29 5.07 3.97
CA ILE A 48 -21.39 6.19 4.25
C ILE A 48 -22.21 7.47 4.17
N GLU A 49 -22.16 8.28 5.24
CA GLU A 49 -22.94 9.54 5.31
C GLU A 49 -22.26 10.70 4.61
N ASP A 50 -20.94 10.76 4.73
CA ASP A 50 -20.12 11.83 4.19
C ASP A 50 -19.04 11.20 3.33
N TYR A 51 -19.18 11.30 2.02
CA TYR A 51 -18.38 10.53 1.09
C TYR A 51 -17.89 11.35 -0.09
N GLU A 52 -16.86 10.84 -0.70
CA GLU A 52 -16.38 11.20 -2.03
C GLU A 52 -16.11 9.94 -2.85
N ILE A 53 -16.24 10.05 -4.15
CA ILE A 53 -15.90 9.00 -5.12
C ILE A 53 -14.67 9.49 -5.88
N LEU A 54 -13.57 8.75 -5.76
CA LEU A 54 -12.33 9.09 -6.44
C LEU A 54 -12.23 8.33 -7.76
N ILE A 55 -11.98 9.05 -8.83
CA ILE A 55 -11.66 8.49 -10.15
C ILE A 55 -10.50 9.31 -10.72
N ASN A 56 -9.55 8.64 -11.40
CA ASN A 56 -8.39 9.29 -12.01
C ASN A 56 -8.79 10.48 -12.88
N SER A 57 -8.08 11.59 -12.74
CA SER A 57 -8.37 12.84 -13.46
C SER A 57 -8.14 12.75 -14.98
N GLY A 58 -7.43 11.71 -15.45
CA GLY A 58 -7.29 11.40 -16.87
C GLY A 58 -8.43 10.58 -17.48
N LEU A 59 -9.41 10.16 -16.67
CA LEU A 59 -10.58 9.41 -17.08
C LEU A 59 -11.81 10.33 -17.15
N ASN A 60 -12.58 10.22 -18.22
CA ASN A 60 -13.82 10.98 -18.42
C ASN A 60 -15.00 10.11 -17.97
N LEU A 61 -15.62 10.50 -16.88
CA LEU A 61 -16.82 9.86 -16.38
C LEU A 61 -18.03 10.29 -17.22
N ASN A 62 -18.73 9.32 -17.83
CA ASN A 62 -19.87 9.58 -18.70
C ASN A 62 -21.20 9.36 -17.96
N VAL A 63 -21.28 8.32 -17.12
CA VAL A 63 -22.52 7.93 -16.44
C VAL A 63 -22.23 7.45 -15.04
N ILE A 64 -23.06 7.91 -14.09
CA ILE A 64 -23.29 7.25 -12.79
C ILE A 64 -24.79 6.94 -12.71
N ARG A 65 -25.16 5.68 -12.53
CA ARG A 65 -26.57 5.28 -12.42
C ARG A 65 -26.78 4.13 -11.43
N SER A 66 -27.99 4.03 -10.91
CA SER A 66 -28.54 2.79 -10.33
C SER A 66 -29.47 2.13 -11.34
N ASP A 67 -30.09 0.99 -10.98
CA ASP A 67 -31.09 0.34 -11.83
C ASP A 67 -32.33 1.24 -12.08
N GLU A 68 -32.64 2.11 -11.13
CA GLU A 68 -33.83 2.95 -11.15
C GLU A 68 -33.60 4.30 -11.82
N LYS A 69 -32.40 4.89 -11.75
CA LYS A 69 -32.17 6.26 -12.27
C LYS A 69 -30.71 6.55 -12.59
N ASN A 70 -30.53 7.52 -13.50
CA ASN A 70 -29.26 8.20 -13.70
C ASN A 70 -29.08 9.30 -12.66
N TYR A 71 -27.88 9.44 -12.15
CA TYR A 71 -27.53 10.50 -11.20
C TYR A 71 -26.83 11.66 -11.90
N ASN A 72 -27.25 12.87 -11.57
CA ASN A 72 -26.41 14.03 -11.82
C ASN A 72 -25.25 13.98 -10.83
N TYR A 73 -24.06 14.29 -11.30
CA TYR A 73 -22.87 14.33 -10.47
C TYR A 73 -22.13 15.66 -10.65
N GLY A 74 -21.53 16.11 -9.56
CA GLY A 74 -20.55 17.16 -9.57
C GLY A 74 -19.15 16.55 -9.39
N TYR A 75 -18.13 17.29 -9.78
CA TYR A 75 -16.76 16.95 -9.45
C TYR A 75 -15.96 18.20 -9.15
N GLU A 76 -14.94 18.01 -8.32
CA GLU A 76 -13.97 19.05 -8.02
C GLU A 76 -12.55 18.49 -8.10
N LYS A 77 -11.62 19.41 -8.31
CA LYS A 77 -10.21 19.06 -8.27
C LYS A 77 -9.84 18.70 -6.84
N ASN A 78 -9.14 17.58 -6.68
CA ASN A 78 -8.69 17.17 -5.38
C ASN A 78 -7.61 18.12 -4.85
N TYR A 79 -8.02 19.05 -3.98
CA TYR A 79 -7.11 19.92 -3.24
C TYR A 79 -6.62 19.27 -1.94
N ASN A 80 -7.29 18.22 -1.50
CA ASN A 80 -6.88 17.45 -0.32
C ASN A 80 -5.80 16.43 -0.71
N LYS A 81 -4.54 16.85 -0.62
CA LYS A 81 -3.36 16.04 -0.93
C LYS A 81 -3.28 14.73 -0.12
N ASN A 82 -4.08 14.59 0.93
CA ASN A 82 -4.12 13.37 1.73
C ASN A 82 -4.87 12.23 1.06
N ILE A 83 -5.76 12.52 0.11
CA ILE A 83 -6.60 11.51 -0.53
C ILE A 83 -5.91 10.92 -1.76
N SER A 84 -5.61 11.72 -2.77
CA SER A 84 -4.83 11.38 -3.96
C SER A 84 -4.71 12.62 -4.85
N GLU A 85 -3.51 12.92 -5.33
CA GLU A 85 -3.29 14.07 -6.22
C GLU A 85 -3.73 13.80 -7.66
N GLU A 86 -3.93 12.54 -8.04
CA GLU A 86 -4.21 12.10 -9.41
C GLU A 86 -5.71 11.90 -9.70
N SER A 87 -6.59 12.16 -8.74
CA SER A 87 -8.03 11.96 -8.91
C SER A 87 -8.84 13.25 -8.83
N PHE A 88 -10.00 13.24 -9.51
CA PHE A 88 -11.11 14.13 -9.18
C PHE A 88 -11.95 13.51 -8.08
N LEU A 89 -12.61 14.35 -7.30
CA LEU A 89 -13.56 13.99 -6.27
C LEU A 89 -14.98 14.17 -6.84
N TYR A 90 -15.71 13.08 -6.97
CA TYR A 90 -17.08 13.08 -7.50
C TYR A 90 -18.08 12.94 -6.37
N SER A 91 -19.18 13.69 -6.46
CA SER A 91 -20.35 13.53 -5.63
C SER A 91 -21.60 13.38 -6.50
N ILE A 92 -22.55 12.55 -6.07
CA ILE A 92 -23.83 12.42 -6.73
C ILE A 92 -24.87 13.29 -6.02
N ASN A 93 -25.69 13.97 -6.83
CA ASN A 93 -26.81 14.76 -6.30
C ASN A 93 -27.98 13.83 -5.98
N ASN A 94 -28.02 13.32 -4.76
CA ASN A 94 -29.07 12.43 -4.28
C ASN A 94 -30.04 13.19 -3.37
N LYS A 95 -31.26 13.47 -3.89
CA LYS A 95 -32.33 14.15 -3.13
C LYS A 95 -32.92 13.30 -1.99
N GLU A 96 -32.69 11.98 -2.01
CA GLU A 96 -33.33 11.02 -1.10
C GLU A 96 -32.52 10.72 0.16
N GLY A 97 -31.35 11.30 0.32
CA GLY A 97 -30.55 11.10 1.52
C GLY A 97 -29.06 11.38 1.35
N LYS A 98 -28.36 11.42 2.46
CA LYS A 98 -26.92 11.67 2.53
C LYS A 98 -26.07 10.42 2.20
N HIS A 99 -26.70 9.29 1.88
CA HIS A 99 -26.01 8.02 1.68
C HIS A 99 -25.95 7.64 0.21
N LEU A 100 -24.83 6.98 -0.16
CA LEU A 100 -24.75 6.33 -1.45
C LEU A 100 -25.75 5.18 -1.57
N PRO A 101 -26.35 4.96 -2.77
CA PRO A 101 -27.06 3.73 -3.07
C PRO A 101 -26.16 2.51 -2.87
N GLN A 102 -26.75 1.36 -2.53
CA GLN A 102 -25.98 0.12 -2.35
C GLN A 102 -25.37 -0.43 -3.63
N THR A 103 -25.90 0.01 -4.80
CA THR A 103 -25.42 -0.37 -6.12
C THR A 103 -25.31 0.86 -7.00
N LEU A 104 -24.17 1.02 -7.65
CA LEU A 104 -23.89 2.08 -8.63
C LEU A 104 -23.13 1.53 -9.83
N ARG A 105 -23.59 1.85 -11.04
CA ARG A 105 -22.88 1.58 -12.28
C ARG A 105 -22.18 2.83 -12.76
N PHE A 106 -20.93 2.67 -13.18
CA PHE A 106 -20.05 3.71 -13.70
C PHE A 106 -19.61 3.37 -15.11
N ILE A 107 -19.82 4.30 -16.06
CA ILE A 107 -19.29 4.19 -17.41
C ILE A 107 -18.34 5.34 -17.64
N TYR A 108 -17.10 5.04 -17.97
CA TYR A 108 -16.05 6.04 -18.17
C TYR A 108 -14.97 5.56 -19.13
N SER A 109 -14.25 6.49 -19.71
CA SER A 109 -13.19 6.21 -20.67
C SER A 109 -12.03 7.19 -20.55
N GLY A 110 -10.88 6.83 -21.10
CA GLY A 110 -9.73 7.71 -21.14
C GLY A 110 -8.78 7.40 -22.29
N LYS A 111 -8.03 8.43 -22.69
CA LYS A 111 -6.92 8.30 -23.63
C LYS A 111 -5.67 8.94 -23.03
N PHE A 112 -4.66 8.13 -22.86
CA PHE A 112 -3.41 8.49 -22.22
C PHE A 112 -2.24 8.55 -23.21
N PRO A 113 -1.23 9.38 -22.99
CA PRO A 113 -0.04 9.39 -23.81
C PRO A 113 0.68 8.04 -23.77
N VAL A 114 0.97 7.46 -24.94
CA VAL A 114 1.81 6.27 -25.05
C VAL A 114 3.26 6.71 -25.16
N LYS A 115 4.09 6.31 -24.20
CA LYS A 115 5.47 6.78 -24.05
C LYS A 115 6.45 5.66 -24.37
N SER A 116 6.67 5.44 -25.65
CA SER A 116 7.62 4.45 -26.18
C SER A 116 9.08 4.91 -26.19
N ASP A 117 9.31 6.24 -26.21
CA ASP A 117 10.65 6.80 -26.16
C ASP A 117 11.15 6.92 -24.72
N THR A 118 12.03 5.98 -24.33
CA THR A 118 12.68 5.95 -23.02
C THR A 118 13.96 6.79 -22.97
N THR A 119 14.35 7.45 -24.06
CA THR A 119 15.55 8.32 -24.08
C THR A 119 15.32 9.66 -23.40
N PHE A 120 14.08 10.09 -23.32
CA PHE A 120 13.71 11.35 -22.69
C PHE A 120 13.83 11.28 -21.16
N MET A 121 14.79 12.02 -20.60
CA MET A 121 14.97 12.14 -19.15
C MET A 121 14.02 13.18 -18.57
N ARG A 122 13.07 12.77 -17.74
CA ARG A 122 12.30 13.69 -16.88
C ARG A 122 12.87 13.73 -15.47
N LYS A 123 12.86 14.94 -14.86
CA LYS A 123 13.17 15.08 -13.42
C LYS A 123 12.19 14.29 -12.54
N SER A 124 10.92 14.25 -12.95
CA SER A 124 9.83 13.60 -12.22
C SER A 124 9.47 12.19 -12.71
N GLY A 125 10.18 11.62 -13.64
CA GLY A 125 10.04 10.23 -14.10
C GLY A 125 8.62 9.66 -14.15
N ASP A 126 8.54 8.36 -14.28
CA ASP A 126 7.30 7.58 -14.14
C ASP A 126 6.81 7.65 -12.70
N SER A 127 5.79 8.46 -12.43
CA SER A 127 5.27 8.63 -11.08
C SER A 127 4.35 7.47 -10.70
N LYS A 128 4.22 7.26 -9.39
CA LYS A 128 3.35 6.23 -8.85
C LYS A 128 1.90 6.39 -9.29
N GLY A 129 1.37 7.63 -9.32
CA GLY A 129 -0.02 7.93 -9.64
C GLY A 129 -0.38 7.87 -11.13
N ASN A 130 0.58 7.67 -12.02
CA ASN A 130 0.28 7.64 -13.44
C ASN A 130 -0.33 6.31 -13.89
N ILE A 131 -1.39 6.39 -14.70
CA ILE A 131 -1.79 5.33 -15.60
C ILE A 131 -0.74 5.29 -16.71
N ALA A 132 0.11 4.27 -16.72
CA ALA A 132 1.36 4.26 -17.47
C ALA A 132 1.31 3.37 -18.70
N PHE A 133 1.22 3.99 -19.88
CA PHE A 133 1.32 3.32 -21.18
C PHE A 133 2.69 3.59 -21.81
N ASN A 134 3.36 2.54 -22.31
CA ASN A 134 4.62 2.66 -23.03
C ASN A 134 4.65 1.99 -24.41
N GLY A 135 3.51 1.56 -24.94
CA GLY A 135 3.38 0.84 -26.21
C GLY A 135 3.54 -0.67 -26.08
N GLU A 136 4.21 -1.16 -25.03
CA GLU A 136 4.40 -2.59 -24.76
C GLU A 136 3.56 -3.08 -23.57
N SER A 137 3.20 -2.18 -22.66
CA SER A 137 2.39 -2.50 -21.49
C SER A 137 1.59 -1.33 -20.96
N LEU A 138 0.58 -1.67 -20.16
CA LEU A 138 -0.16 -0.77 -19.27
C LEU A 138 0.08 -1.19 -17.82
N ARG A 139 0.39 -0.21 -16.95
CA ARG A 139 0.41 -0.36 -15.50
C ARG A 139 -0.54 0.64 -14.84
N MET A 140 -1.39 0.14 -13.95
CA MET A 140 -2.25 0.98 -13.08
C MET A 140 -2.63 0.21 -11.81
N ASP A 141 -2.73 0.93 -10.70
CA ASP A 141 -3.11 0.38 -9.38
C ASP A 141 -4.26 1.17 -8.76
N GLY A 142 -4.92 0.59 -7.77
CA GLY A 142 -6.09 1.21 -7.15
C GLY A 142 -5.73 2.36 -6.22
N TYR A 143 -4.63 2.22 -5.47
CA TYR A 143 -4.28 3.19 -4.43
C TYR A 143 -3.72 4.50 -4.99
N GLN A 144 -2.87 4.40 -5.99
CA GLN A 144 -2.13 5.55 -6.52
C GLN A 144 -2.82 6.16 -7.73
N THR A 145 -3.40 5.31 -8.62
CA THR A 145 -3.99 5.79 -9.87
C THR A 145 -5.50 6.02 -9.81
N ASN A 146 -6.22 5.39 -8.86
CA ASN A 146 -7.69 5.44 -8.77
C ASN A 146 -8.37 5.18 -10.12
N TRP A 147 -7.93 4.14 -10.83
CA TRP A 147 -8.44 3.84 -12.17
C TRP A 147 -9.85 3.23 -12.17
N TYR A 148 -10.32 2.74 -11.03
CA TYR A 148 -11.69 2.33 -10.76
C TYR A 148 -12.30 3.22 -9.68
N PRO A 149 -13.65 3.27 -9.54
CA PRO A 149 -14.30 4.08 -8.52
C PRO A 149 -13.88 3.66 -7.10
N VAL A 150 -13.20 4.53 -6.38
CA VAL A 150 -12.79 4.33 -4.99
C VAL A 150 -13.62 5.21 -4.08
N LEU A 151 -14.37 4.61 -3.17
CA LEU A 151 -15.13 5.36 -2.17
C LEU A 151 -14.21 5.82 -1.07
N TYR A 152 -14.46 7.04 -0.58
CA TYR A 152 -13.77 7.62 0.56
C TYR A 152 -14.78 8.10 1.60
N ASP A 153 -14.69 7.56 2.81
CA ASP A 153 -15.44 8.02 3.97
C ASP A 153 -14.64 9.15 4.63
N ILE A 154 -15.14 10.39 4.50
CA ILE A 154 -14.43 11.57 4.98
C ILE A 154 -14.31 11.55 6.51
N LYS A 155 -15.40 11.16 7.18
CA LYS A 155 -15.47 11.14 8.65
C LYS A 155 -14.52 10.16 9.30
N LYS A 156 -14.29 9.01 8.63
CA LYS A 156 -13.41 7.93 9.11
C LYS A 156 -12.02 7.96 8.47
N GLU A 157 -11.77 8.91 7.58
CA GLU A 157 -10.55 8.95 6.75
C GLU A 157 -10.25 7.59 6.09
N LYS A 158 -11.30 6.90 5.63
CA LYS A 158 -11.21 5.53 5.14
C LYS A 158 -11.45 5.43 3.65
N ARG A 159 -10.49 4.84 2.94
CA ARG A 159 -10.63 4.47 1.53
C ARG A 159 -11.14 3.04 1.40
N TYR A 160 -12.00 2.82 0.40
CA TYR A 160 -12.50 1.50 0.01
C TYR A 160 -11.89 1.12 -1.34
N ASP A 161 -10.58 0.99 -1.39
CA ASP A 161 -9.78 0.57 -2.54
C ASP A 161 -9.32 -0.90 -2.45
N ILE A 162 -9.52 -1.55 -1.30
CA ILE A 162 -9.38 -2.99 -1.10
C ILE A 162 -10.78 -3.58 -1.14
N ILE A 163 -11.15 -4.17 -2.29
CA ILE A 163 -12.50 -4.61 -2.61
C ILE A 163 -12.50 -6.02 -3.20
N LYS A 164 -13.67 -6.65 -3.26
CA LYS A 164 -13.88 -7.85 -4.06
C LYS A 164 -14.07 -7.46 -5.52
N TYR A 165 -13.76 -8.36 -6.43
CA TYR A 165 -13.98 -8.07 -7.84
C TYR A 165 -14.29 -9.31 -8.69
N ASP A 166 -15.01 -9.08 -9.78
CA ASP A 166 -15.33 -10.02 -10.85
C ASP A 166 -15.32 -9.24 -12.16
N ILE A 167 -14.13 -9.11 -12.80
CA ILE A 167 -13.91 -8.20 -13.92
C ILE A 167 -13.41 -8.93 -15.16
N ASN A 168 -14.01 -8.61 -16.30
CA ASN A 168 -13.54 -9.07 -17.60
C ASN A 168 -12.56 -8.04 -18.18
N VAL A 169 -11.34 -8.49 -18.48
CA VAL A 169 -10.27 -7.66 -19.06
C VAL A 169 -10.09 -8.04 -20.51
N VAL A 170 -10.24 -7.08 -21.42
CA VAL A 170 -10.10 -7.26 -22.87
C VAL A 170 -8.96 -6.37 -23.38
N CYS A 171 -7.94 -6.96 -24.02
CA CYS A 171 -6.85 -6.24 -24.66
C CYS A 171 -6.38 -6.97 -25.92
N ASN A 172 -6.91 -6.55 -27.09
CA ASN A 172 -6.66 -7.24 -28.37
C ASN A 172 -5.20 -7.12 -28.87
N ASP A 173 -4.45 -6.12 -28.40
CA ASP A 173 -3.05 -5.86 -28.73
C ASP A 173 -2.06 -6.26 -27.64
N CYS A 174 -2.51 -7.02 -26.63
CA CYS A 174 -1.70 -7.63 -25.58
C CYS A 174 -1.43 -9.11 -25.83
N LYS A 175 -0.32 -9.62 -25.27
CA LYS A 175 0.01 -11.04 -25.16
C LYS A 175 -0.39 -11.62 -23.80
N THR A 176 -0.19 -10.84 -22.75
CA THR A 176 -0.32 -11.27 -21.35
C THR A 176 -1.22 -10.34 -20.58
N LEU A 177 -2.13 -10.92 -19.79
CA LEU A 177 -3.00 -10.21 -18.85
C LEU A 177 -2.65 -10.64 -17.43
N TYR A 178 -2.53 -9.65 -16.53
CA TYR A 178 -2.37 -9.87 -15.10
C TYR A 178 -3.23 -8.90 -14.31
N VAL A 179 -4.00 -9.46 -13.38
CA VAL A 179 -4.75 -8.72 -12.36
C VAL A 179 -4.36 -9.26 -10.99
N ASN A 180 -4.03 -8.35 -10.09
CA ASN A 180 -3.52 -8.64 -8.76
C ASN A 180 -4.39 -9.64 -7.98
N GLY A 181 -3.76 -10.62 -7.36
CA GLY A 181 -4.42 -11.70 -6.63
C GLY A 181 -4.84 -12.90 -7.48
N ASN A 182 -4.60 -12.86 -8.80
CA ASN A 182 -4.78 -13.97 -9.74
C ASN A 182 -3.44 -14.37 -10.38
N ASN A 183 -3.45 -15.45 -11.13
CA ASN A 183 -2.32 -15.86 -11.94
C ASN A 183 -2.29 -15.05 -13.25
N PRO A 184 -1.10 -14.67 -13.76
CA PRO A 184 -0.98 -14.10 -15.09
C PRO A 184 -1.35 -15.15 -16.15
N VAL A 185 -1.92 -14.70 -17.28
CA VAL A 185 -2.36 -15.59 -18.36
C VAL A 185 -1.97 -15.04 -19.73
N TYR A 186 -1.66 -15.94 -20.66
CA TYR A 186 -1.52 -15.62 -22.08
C TYR A 186 -2.90 -15.60 -22.72
N SER A 187 -3.50 -14.43 -22.81
CA SER A 187 -4.82 -14.23 -23.38
C SER A 187 -5.00 -12.79 -23.85
N LYS A 188 -5.98 -12.57 -24.74
CA LYS A 188 -6.47 -11.24 -25.12
C LYS A 188 -7.72 -10.86 -24.36
N GLU A 189 -8.36 -11.82 -23.71
CA GLU A 189 -9.55 -11.65 -22.91
C GLU A 189 -9.56 -12.67 -21.77
N GLN A 190 -9.84 -12.21 -20.55
CA GLN A 190 -9.92 -13.08 -19.37
C GLN A 190 -10.81 -12.45 -18.32
N ASN A 191 -11.66 -13.28 -17.72
CA ASN A 191 -12.36 -12.91 -16.50
C ASN A 191 -11.50 -13.20 -15.28
N PHE A 192 -11.28 -12.18 -14.44
CA PHE A 192 -10.55 -12.27 -13.20
C PHE A 192 -11.49 -12.05 -12.02
N LYS A 193 -11.46 -12.98 -11.06
CA LYS A 193 -12.32 -12.93 -9.89
C LYS A 193 -11.53 -13.06 -8.60
N LYS A 194 -11.93 -12.30 -7.57
CA LYS A 194 -11.37 -12.38 -6.23
C LYS A 194 -12.43 -12.10 -5.18
N ASP A 195 -12.77 -13.11 -4.39
CA ASP A 195 -13.75 -13.01 -3.30
C ASP A 195 -13.10 -12.50 -1.99
N THR A 196 -11.78 -12.60 -1.87
CA THR A 196 -11.02 -11.94 -0.80
C THR A 196 -10.72 -10.51 -1.20
N PRO A 197 -11.07 -9.51 -0.38
CA PRO A 197 -10.79 -8.12 -0.67
C PRO A 197 -9.32 -7.88 -1.02
N THR A 198 -9.08 -7.27 -2.17
CA THR A 198 -7.74 -7.07 -2.72
C THR A 198 -7.73 -5.73 -3.47
N GLU A 199 -6.64 -5.00 -3.44
CA GLU A 199 -6.45 -3.84 -4.30
C GLU A 199 -6.34 -4.29 -5.75
N ILE A 200 -7.07 -3.65 -6.66
CA ILE A 200 -7.05 -4.05 -8.08
C ILE A 200 -5.88 -3.35 -8.78
N PHE A 201 -4.78 -4.07 -8.90
CA PHE A 201 -3.64 -3.67 -9.70
C PHE A 201 -3.66 -4.43 -11.03
N ILE A 202 -3.49 -3.71 -12.15
CA ILE A 202 -3.44 -4.29 -13.49
C ILE A 202 -2.07 -4.04 -14.12
N PHE A 203 -1.49 -5.10 -14.68
CA PHE A 203 -0.33 -5.04 -15.56
C PHE A 203 -0.58 -5.96 -16.76
N ILE A 204 -0.79 -5.37 -17.93
CA ILE A 204 -1.11 -6.09 -19.16
C ILE A 204 -0.22 -5.60 -20.30
N GLY A 205 0.13 -6.50 -21.23
CA GLY A 205 1.02 -6.13 -22.33
C GLY A 205 1.70 -7.29 -23.02
N ASN A 206 2.83 -6.98 -23.68
CA ASN A 206 3.63 -7.91 -24.46
C ASN A 206 4.88 -8.35 -23.69
N TYR A 207 4.68 -9.23 -22.72
CA TYR A 207 5.74 -9.73 -21.85
C TYR A 207 5.53 -11.21 -21.49
N ASP A 208 6.55 -11.83 -20.92
CA ASP A 208 6.53 -13.20 -20.40
C ASP A 208 6.45 -13.20 -18.87
N PHE A 209 6.06 -14.35 -18.32
CA PHE A 209 6.06 -14.60 -16.89
C PHE A 209 6.54 -16.02 -16.59
N PHE A 210 7.03 -16.24 -15.37
CA PHE A 210 7.55 -17.52 -14.89
C PHE A 210 6.93 -17.84 -13.54
N ASN A 211 6.68 -19.11 -13.27
CA ASN A 211 6.26 -19.62 -11.98
C ASN A 211 7.42 -20.34 -11.31
N ILE A 212 7.80 -19.91 -10.12
CA ILE A 212 8.83 -20.54 -9.30
C ILE A 212 8.21 -20.82 -7.91
N ASN A 213 7.88 -22.08 -7.63
CA ASN A 213 7.30 -22.49 -6.35
C ASN A 213 6.07 -21.65 -5.95
N ASP A 214 5.10 -21.56 -6.88
CA ASP A 214 3.86 -20.77 -6.74
C ASP A 214 4.03 -19.25 -6.63
N ILE A 215 5.23 -18.74 -6.87
CA ILE A 215 5.53 -17.31 -6.96
C ILE A 215 5.69 -16.95 -8.45
N TYR A 216 4.92 -15.97 -8.90
CA TYR A 216 5.04 -15.48 -10.27
C TYR A 216 6.04 -14.33 -10.35
N PHE A 217 6.97 -14.50 -11.30
CA PHE A 217 7.85 -13.44 -11.77
C PHE A 217 7.28 -12.93 -13.10
N ILE A 218 6.81 -11.71 -13.10
CA ILE A 218 6.09 -11.09 -14.21
C ILE A 218 7.00 -10.10 -14.90
N ASN A 219 7.27 -10.33 -16.21
CA ASN A 219 8.21 -9.54 -17.01
C ASN A 219 9.62 -9.42 -16.37
N PRO A 220 10.22 -10.49 -15.83
CA PRO A 220 11.49 -10.41 -15.13
C PRO A 220 12.65 -10.06 -16.07
N ASP A 221 13.63 -9.29 -15.55
CA ASP A 221 14.91 -8.99 -16.18
C ASP A 221 16.07 -9.86 -15.61
N ILE A 222 15.72 -10.97 -14.99
CA ILE A 222 16.60 -11.94 -14.34
C ILE A 222 16.34 -13.36 -14.84
N ASN A 223 17.37 -14.23 -14.80
CA ASN A 223 17.26 -15.62 -15.22
C ASN A 223 16.60 -16.50 -14.13
N GLU A 224 16.33 -17.77 -14.48
CA GLU A 224 15.61 -18.70 -13.60
C GLU A 224 16.36 -18.96 -12.29
N GLN A 225 17.68 -19.12 -12.31
CA GLN A 225 18.45 -19.32 -11.08
C GLN A 225 18.42 -18.07 -10.19
N GLU A 226 18.50 -16.88 -10.78
CA GLU A 226 18.38 -15.62 -10.05
C GLU A 226 16.97 -15.46 -9.45
N MET A 227 15.92 -15.90 -10.14
CA MET A 227 14.54 -15.92 -9.59
C MET A 227 14.43 -16.86 -8.39
N ARG A 228 15.01 -18.07 -8.45
CA ARG A 228 15.05 -19.03 -7.33
C ARG A 228 15.79 -18.46 -6.13
N ASP A 229 17.00 -17.94 -6.34
CA ASP A 229 17.82 -17.30 -5.29
C ASP A 229 17.06 -16.13 -4.64
N PHE A 230 16.34 -15.35 -5.43
CA PHE A 230 15.56 -14.21 -4.94
C PHE A 230 14.33 -14.65 -4.11
N ALA A 231 13.60 -15.67 -4.58
CA ALA A 231 12.47 -16.21 -3.85
C ALA A 231 12.91 -16.81 -2.50
N GLU A 232 14.04 -17.52 -2.47
CA GLU A 232 14.57 -18.15 -1.26
C GLU A 232 14.97 -17.11 -0.21
N ILE A 233 15.71 -16.07 -0.59
CA ILE A 233 16.10 -15.02 0.36
C ILE A 233 14.87 -14.28 0.91
N ASN A 234 13.90 -14.00 0.06
CA ASN A 234 12.68 -13.32 0.48
C ASN A 234 11.85 -14.20 1.44
N LYS A 235 11.82 -15.52 1.20
CA LYS A 235 11.19 -16.45 2.12
C LYS A 235 11.87 -16.46 3.49
N SER A 236 13.20 -16.29 3.53
CA SER A 236 13.93 -16.18 4.80
C SER A 236 13.53 -14.93 5.59
N PHE A 237 13.28 -13.79 4.91
CA PHE A 237 12.79 -12.56 5.53
C PHE A 237 11.36 -12.71 6.06
N GLN A 238 10.47 -13.33 5.29
CA GLN A 238 9.10 -13.63 5.72
C GLN A 238 9.08 -14.50 6.98
N ASN A 239 9.86 -15.57 6.99
CA ASN A 239 9.97 -16.48 8.15
C ASN A 239 10.53 -15.75 9.39
N TYR A 240 11.49 -14.84 9.20
CA TYR A 240 12.01 -14.01 10.29
C TYR A 240 10.91 -13.12 10.87
N TYR A 241 10.15 -12.41 10.02
CA TYR A 241 9.06 -11.55 10.47
C TYR A 241 7.98 -12.33 11.20
N GLU A 242 7.51 -13.44 10.63
CA GLU A 242 6.54 -14.32 11.27
C GLU A 242 6.99 -14.75 12.68
N LYS A 243 8.23 -15.25 12.79
CA LYS A 243 8.80 -15.70 14.06
C LYS A 243 8.90 -14.57 15.09
N LYS A 244 9.29 -13.37 14.67
CA LYS A 244 9.50 -12.22 15.59
C LYS A 244 8.19 -11.57 16.02
N ILE A 245 7.23 -11.43 15.11
CA ILE A 245 5.93 -10.78 15.37
C ILE A 245 4.97 -11.77 16.05
N GLY A 246 5.07 -13.06 15.77
CA GLY A 246 4.14 -14.09 16.26
C GLY A 246 2.77 -14.04 15.57
N ILE A 247 2.71 -13.51 14.34
CA ILE A 247 1.55 -13.52 13.46
C ILE A 247 1.97 -14.23 12.17
N PRO A 248 1.23 -15.28 11.73
CA PRO A 248 1.58 -16.01 10.51
C PRO A 248 1.68 -15.11 9.28
N TYR A 249 2.69 -15.36 8.46
CA TYR A 249 2.83 -14.75 7.15
C TYR A 249 2.06 -15.58 6.12
N ASN A 250 0.73 -15.48 6.15
CA ASN A 250 -0.19 -16.29 5.35
C ASN A 250 -0.30 -15.77 3.91
N GLY A 251 0.82 -15.63 3.24
CA GLY A 251 0.79 -15.11 1.89
C GLY A 251 2.13 -15.26 1.16
N PHE A 252 2.07 -14.90 -0.10
CA PHE A 252 3.23 -14.83 -0.97
C PHE A 252 3.22 -13.49 -1.69
N PHE A 253 4.33 -13.13 -2.30
CA PHE A 253 4.37 -12.02 -3.23
C PHE A 253 4.74 -12.51 -4.62
N ASN A 254 4.01 -12.01 -5.61
CA ASN A 254 4.45 -12.01 -6.99
C ASN A 254 5.40 -10.83 -7.20
N TYR A 255 6.41 -11.02 -8.02
CA TYR A 255 7.39 -9.99 -8.32
C TYR A 255 7.20 -9.52 -9.76
N LEU A 256 6.94 -8.25 -9.90
CA LEU A 256 6.67 -7.65 -11.19
C LEU A 256 7.75 -6.63 -11.55
N GLN A 257 8.34 -6.81 -12.74
CA GLN A 257 9.20 -5.82 -13.35
C GLN A 257 8.39 -4.99 -14.33
N THR A 258 8.14 -3.72 -14.04
CA THR A 258 7.42 -2.87 -14.98
C THR A 258 8.32 -2.46 -16.14
N THR A 259 7.70 -2.09 -17.25
CA THR A 259 8.37 -1.43 -18.35
C THR A 259 8.31 0.08 -18.12
N PRO A 260 9.45 0.78 -17.98
CA PRO A 260 9.43 2.21 -17.68
C PRO A 260 8.89 3.03 -18.85
N THR A 261 8.19 4.11 -18.53
CA THR A 261 7.68 5.10 -19.49
C THR A 261 8.69 6.22 -19.76
N PHE A 262 9.77 6.29 -18.99
CA PHE A 262 10.84 7.28 -19.12
C PHE A 262 12.21 6.68 -18.78
N ASN A 263 13.26 7.26 -19.31
CA ASN A 263 14.61 7.00 -18.83
C ASN A 263 14.76 7.60 -17.41
N ARG A 264 15.02 6.75 -16.42
CA ARG A 264 15.26 7.14 -15.02
C ARG A 264 16.65 6.76 -14.59
N LYS A 265 17.27 7.63 -13.80
CA LYS A 265 18.52 7.33 -13.08
C LYS A 265 18.29 6.51 -11.80
N SER A 266 17.03 6.24 -11.43
CA SER A 266 16.68 5.49 -10.23
C SER A 266 15.39 4.68 -10.46
N GLY A 267 15.29 3.50 -9.85
CA GLY A 267 14.05 2.75 -9.71
C GLY A 267 13.34 3.07 -8.41
N PHE A 268 12.14 2.54 -8.25
CA PHE A 268 11.43 2.46 -6.98
C PHE A 268 10.61 1.18 -6.92
N LEU A 269 10.35 0.73 -5.70
CA LEU A 269 9.44 -0.37 -5.41
C LEU A 269 8.14 0.17 -4.83
N PHE A 270 7.08 -0.58 -5.00
CA PHE A 270 5.84 -0.39 -4.26
C PHE A 270 5.08 -1.71 -4.13
N VAL A 271 4.26 -1.79 -3.09
CA VAL A 271 3.42 -2.94 -2.82
C VAL A 271 1.97 -2.62 -3.15
N SER A 272 1.37 -3.50 -3.96
CA SER A 272 -0.06 -3.72 -4.06
C SER A 272 -0.27 -5.21 -3.77
N TYR A 273 -0.45 -5.57 -2.49
CA TYR A 273 -0.46 -6.98 -2.08
C TYR A 273 -1.49 -7.80 -2.89
N PRO A 274 -1.12 -8.98 -3.42
CA PRO A 274 0.11 -9.74 -3.25
C PRO A 274 1.21 -9.49 -4.32
N THR A 275 1.36 -8.28 -4.83
CA THR A 275 2.39 -7.92 -5.81
C THR A 275 3.37 -6.91 -5.25
N ILE A 276 4.67 -7.17 -5.43
CA ILE A 276 5.73 -6.17 -5.33
C ILE A 276 6.10 -5.76 -6.76
N ALA A 277 5.83 -4.51 -7.10
CA ALA A 277 6.15 -3.94 -8.40
C ALA A 277 7.45 -3.13 -8.34
N ASN A 278 8.39 -3.49 -9.21
CA ASN A 278 9.62 -2.74 -9.41
C ASN A 278 9.50 -1.87 -10.66
N VAL A 279 9.65 -0.56 -10.46
CA VAL A 279 9.67 0.43 -11.54
C VAL A 279 11.10 0.86 -11.78
N GLY A 280 11.73 0.27 -12.78
CA GLY A 280 13.10 0.52 -13.13
C GLY A 280 13.53 -0.44 -14.24
N LYS A 281 14.70 -0.23 -14.85
CA LYS A 281 15.25 -1.10 -15.90
C LYS A 281 16.76 -1.24 -15.72
N GLY A 282 17.30 -2.39 -16.11
CA GLY A 282 18.75 -2.67 -16.06
C GLY A 282 19.25 -2.65 -14.60
N ASN A 283 20.17 -1.75 -14.29
CA ASN A 283 20.75 -1.64 -12.94
C ASN A 283 19.74 -1.24 -11.83
N TYR A 284 18.51 -0.91 -12.20
CA TYR A 284 17.41 -0.59 -11.28
C TYR A 284 16.23 -1.56 -11.42
N GLY A 285 16.42 -2.67 -12.17
CA GLY A 285 15.49 -3.78 -12.31
C GLY A 285 15.56 -4.77 -11.15
N LEU A 286 14.86 -5.90 -11.25
CA LEU A 286 14.97 -7.00 -10.28
C LEU A 286 16.41 -7.47 -10.12
N LYS A 287 17.21 -7.40 -11.19
CA LYS A 287 18.64 -7.70 -11.20
C LYS A 287 19.43 -6.93 -10.14
N PHE A 288 19.02 -5.73 -9.78
CA PHE A 288 19.65 -4.93 -8.72
C PHE A 288 19.58 -5.62 -7.35
N PHE A 289 18.49 -6.31 -7.05
CA PHE A 289 18.24 -6.95 -5.76
C PHE A 289 18.85 -8.35 -5.63
N VAL A 290 19.03 -9.06 -6.74
CA VAL A 290 19.63 -10.41 -6.75
C VAL A 290 21.16 -10.38 -6.80
N ASN A 291 21.76 -9.24 -7.11
CA ASN A 291 23.20 -9.10 -7.20
C ASN A 291 23.89 -9.43 -5.86
N LYS A 292 24.56 -10.61 -5.83
CA LYS A 292 25.26 -11.08 -4.62
C LYS A 292 26.43 -10.17 -4.18
N LYS A 293 26.99 -9.39 -5.14
CA LYS A 293 28.06 -8.41 -4.85
C LYS A 293 27.54 -7.10 -4.28
N ASN A 294 26.22 -6.86 -4.30
CA ASN A 294 25.60 -5.67 -3.77
C ASN A 294 24.46 -6.00 -2.78
N PRO A 295 24.77 -6.50 -1.57
CA PRO A 295 23.75 -6.82 -0.58
C PRO A 295 23.01 -5.59 -0.03
N TYR A 296 23.52 -4.39 -0.28
CA TYR A 296 22.99 -3.12 0.25
C TYR A 296 21.62 -2.72 -0.36
N ALA A 297 21.21 -3.36 -1.47
CA ALA A 297 19.88 -3.18 -2.03
C ALA A 297 18.78 -4.02 -1.33
N ARG A 298 19.16 -5.13 -0.71
CA ARG A 298 18.21 -6.10 -0.11
C ARG A 298 17.36 -5.55 1.02
N PRO A 299 17.80 -4.59 1.85
CA PRO A 299 16.94 -3.93 2.83
C PRO A 299 15.69 -3.28 2.23
N LEU A 300 15.71 -2.86 0.96
CA LEU A 300 14.54 -2.32 0.27
C LEU A 300 13.47 -3.39 0.08
N ILE A 301 13.85 -4.59 -0.37
CA ILE A 301 12.91 -5.72 -0.48
C ILE A 301 12.39 -6.13 0.90
N ALA A 302 13.24 -6.13 1.93
CA ALA A 302 12.80 -6.41 3.29
C ALA A 302 11.75 -5.40 3.79
N HIS A 303 11.90 -4.12 3.43
CA HIS A 303 10.91 -3.08 3.70
C HIS A 303 9.58 -3.40 2.99
N GLU A 304 9.60 -3.68 1.69
CA GLU A 304 8.39 -3.98 0.93
C GLU A 304 7.69 -5.26 1.44
N LEU A 305 8.44 -6.29 1.85
CA LEU A 305 7.87 -7.50 2.44
C LEU A 305 7.20 -7.22 3.79
N ALA A 306 7.67 -6.23 4.56
CA ALA A 306 7.05 -5.82 5.82
C ALA A 306 5.67 -5.19 5.61
N HIS A 307 5.40 -4.62 4.43
CA HIS A 307 4.08 -4.11 4.06
C HIS A 307 2.99 -5.20 3.94
N TYR A 308 3.35 -6.49 4.01
CA TYR A 308 2.34 -7.51 4.30
C TYR A 308 1.62 -7.22 5.61
N TYR A 309 2.38 -6.94 6.68
CA TYR A 309 1.81 -6.65 8.00
C TYR A 309 1.27 -5.22 8.10
N PHE A 310 2.04 -4.25 7.63
CA PHE A 310 1.74 -2.82 7.67
C PHE A 310 1.23 -2.33 6.31
N GLY A 311 0.08 -2.85 5.87
CA GLY A 311 -0.48 -2.51 4.56
C GLY A 311 -1.66 -3.39 4.19
N SER A 312 -1.83 -3.63 2.89
CA SER A 312 -2.99 -4.32 2.34
C SER A 312 -3.05 -5.83 2.61
N GLY A 313 -1.96 -6.46 3.06
CA GLY A 313 -1.93 -7.89 3.34
C GLY A 313 -2.59 -8.27 4.67
N PHE A 314 -2.27 -7.57 5.76
CA PHE A 314 -2.78 -7.89 7.09
C PHE A 314 -3.55 -6.75 7.74
N LYS A 315 -2.93 -5.56 7.91
CA LYS A 315 -3.58 -4.41 8.51
C LYS A 315 -3.21 -3.12 7.83
N ARG A 316 -4.21 -2.43 7.30
CA ARG A 316 -4.09 -1.07 6.80
C ARG A 316 -4.33 -0.07 7.92
N PHE A 317 -3.60 1.02 7.88
CA PHE A 317 -3.72 2.13 8.81
C PHE A 317 -4.27 3.34 8.04
N ASN A 318 -5.15 4.08 8.65
CA ASN A 318 -5.69 5.34 8.13
C ASN A 318 -5.02 6.53 8.84
N THR A 319 -5.38 7.76 8.47
CA THR A 319 -4.79 9.02 8.96
C THR A 319 -3.33 9.24 8.57
N GLU A 320 -2.81 10.43 8.80
CA GLU A 320 -1.38 10.72 8.53
C GLU A 320 -0.43 9.97 9.48
N ILE A 321 -0.85 9.76 10.73
CA ILE A 321 -0.09 8.92 11.68
C ILE A 321 -0.09 7.46 11.22
N GLY A 322 -1.22 6.99 10.67
CA GLY A 322 -1.29 5.64 10.10
C GLY A 322 -0.27 5.42 8.97
N LYS A 323 -0.06 6.42 8.11
CA LYS A 323 0.99 6.38 7.07
C LYS A 323 2.40 6.33 7.68
N ILE A 324 2.66 7.10 8.74
CA ILE A 324 3.92 7.05 9.48
C ILE A 324 4.13 5.65 10.09
N ILE A 325 3.08 5.05 10.63
CA ILE A 325 3.13 3.69 11.19
C ILE A 325 3.48 2.69 10.08
N GLN A 326 2.78 2.73 8.95
CA GLN A 326 3.02 1.81 7.84
C GLN A 326 4.46 1.86 7.34
N GLU A 327 4.93 3.04 6.96
CA GLU A 327 6.26 3.21 6.39
C GLU A 327 7.37 3.06 7.44
N GLY A 328 7.19 3.68 8.61
CA GLY A 328 8.23 3.70 9.64
C GLY A 328 8.46 2.36 10.30
N PHE A 329 7.42 1.57 10.58
CA PHE A 329 7.61 0.22 11.10
C PHE A 329 8.10 -0.75 10.02
N SER A 330 7.69 -0.63 8.76
CA SER A 330 8.26 -1.40 7.65
C SER A 330 9.76 -1.10 7.51
N GLU A 331 10.15 0.16 7.62
CA GLU A 331 11.55 0.55 7.57
C GLU A 331 12.33 0.06 8.81
N TYR A 332 11.76 0.15 10.02
CA TYR A 332 12.34 -0.44 11.22
C TYR A 332 12.56 -1.95 11.07
N MET A 333 11.58 -2.69 10.54
CA MET A 333 11.68 -4.13 10.30
C MET A 333 12.80 -4.45 9.30
N SER A 334 13.01 -3.59 8.28
CA SER A 334 14.13 -3.75 7.35
C SER A 334 15.50 -3.52 8.01
N TYR A 335 15.60 -2.66 9.04
CA TYR A 335 16.80 -2.56 9.87
C TYR A 335 17.08 -3.85 10.63
N LYS A 336 16.04 -4.52 11.14
CA LYS A 336 16.20 -5.80 11.85
C LYS A 336 16.70 -6.90 10.92
N ILE A 337 16.15 -7.01 9.71
CA ILE A 337 16.66 -7.91 8.65
C ILE A 337 18.12 -7.57 8.31
N SER A 338 18.43 -6.29 8.16
CA SER A 338 19.81 -5.85 7.86
C SER A 338 20.79 -6.29 8.93
N LYS A 339 20.41 -6.17 10.20
CA LYS A 339 21.25 -6.53 11.34
C LYS A 339 21.40 -8.04 11.52
N ASP A 340 20.27 -8.78 11.50
CA ASP A 340 20.19 -10.15 11.98
C ASP A 340 20.41 -11.18 10.86
N ILE A 341 20.17 -10.81 9.57
CA ILE A 341 20.28 -11.72 8.41
C ILE A 341 21.35 -11.26 7.42
N LEU A 342 21.35 -9.97 7.04
CA LEU A 342 22.25 -9.47 6.00
C LEU A 342 23.65 -9.11 6.49
N GLY A 343 23.83 -8.93 7.80
CA GLY A 343 25.12 -8.72 8.46
C GLY A 343 25.39 -7.27 8.86
N LYS A 344 26.40 -7.13 9.73
CA LYS A 344 26.73 -5.85 10.40
C LYS A 344 27.05 -4.72 9.42
N ASP A 345 27.72 -5.01 8.32
CA ASP A 345 28.14 -3.98 7.35
C ASP A 345 26.95 -3.40 6.61
N VAL A 346 25.96 -4.24 6.23
CA VAL A 346 24.72 -3.80 5.60
C VAL A 346 23.92 -2.93 6.58
N TYR A 347 23.81 -3.36 7.83
CA TYR A 347 23.14 -2.59 8.88
C TYR A 347 23.80 -1.24 9.11
N LYS A 348 25.13 -1.22 9.28
CA LYS A 348 25.91 0.00 9.50
C LYS A 348 25.75 0.98 8.34
N ASN A 349 25.92 0.52 7.10
CA ASN A 349 25.74 1.35 5.91
C ASN A 349 24.32 1.95 5.84
N LYS A 350 23.27 1.13 6.08
CA LYS A 350 21.89 1.60 6.10
C LYS A 350 21.66 2.66 7.17
N LEU A 351 22.19 2.44 8.39
CA LEU A 351 22.04 3.37 9.50
C LEU A 351 22.75 4.70 9.22
N GLU A 352 24.01 4.66 8.80
CA GLU A 352 24.80 5.86 8.49
C GLU A 352 24.17 6.69 7.38
N ASN A 353 23.69 6.04 6.31
CA ASN A 353 22.97 6.71 5.22
C ASN A 353 21.67 7.37 5.70
N SER A 354 20.94 6.74 6.63
CA SER A 354 19.73 7.31 7.22
C SER A 354 20.05 8.51 8.10
N LEU A 355 21.02 8.37 9.02
CA LEU A 355 21.42 9.44 9.93
C LEU A 355 21.98 10.66 9.19
N SER A 356 22.73 10.46 8.10
CA SER A 356 23.25 11.55 7.27
C SER A 356 22.13 12.41 6.66
N ARG A 357 20.96 11.82 6.37
CA ARG A 357 19.80 12.52 5.83
C ARG A 357 19.00 13.30 6.87
N LEU A 358 19.30 13.11 8.16
CA LEU A 358 18.66 13.80 9.28
C LEU A 358 19.46 15.06 9.73
N LYS A 359 20.72 15.17 9.31
CA LYS A 359 21.56 16.33 9.66
C LYS A 359 20.90 17.62 9.20
N GLU A 360 20.96 18.63 10.07
CA GLU A 360 20.48 20.00 9.79
C GLU A 360 18.98 20.09 9.46
N LYS A 361 18.19 19.08 9.81
CA LYS A 361 16.75 19.08 9.62
C LYS A 361 16.00 19.20 10.93
N GLU A 362 14.94 19.98 10.89
CA GLU A 362 13.96 20.08 11.95
C GLU A 362 12.71 19.30 11.60
N PHE A 363 12.14 18.65 12.60
CA PHE A 363 10.91 17.88 12.47
C PHE A 363 9.94 18.23 13.58
N LEU A 364 8.65 18.30 13.21
CA LEU A 364 7.61 18.37 14.22
C LEU A 364 7.58 17.06 15.03
N PRO A 365 7.30 17.14 16.35
CA PRO A 365 7.06 15.94 17.15
C PRO A 365 5.93 15.09 16.56
N VAL A 366 6.02 13.77 16.71
CA VAL A 366 5.01 12.83 16.19
C VAL A 366 3.59 13.21 16.65
N SER A 367 3.45 13.66 17.89
CA SER A 367 2.17 14.11 18.47
C SER A 367 1.55 15.35 17.82
N ARG A 368 2.30 16.06 16.99
CA ARG A 368 1.84 17.28 16.31
C ARG A 368 1.41 17.07 14.87
N ILE A 369 1.71 15.91 14.30
CA ILE A 369 1.33 15.57 12.93
C ILE A 369 -0.18 15.27 12.89
N LYS A 370 -0.92 16.03 12.09
CA LYS A 370 -2.34 15.87 11.82
C LYS A 370 -2.64 15.82 10.33
N LEU A 371 -1.91 16.60 9.53
CA LEU A 371 -2.10 16.78 8.11
C LEU A 371 -0.79 16.52 7.37
N LYS A 372 -0.89 16.20 6.08
CA LYS A 372 0.29 16.02 5.21
C LYS A 372 1.19 17.25 5.18
N ASP A 373 0.62 18.44 5.24
CA ASP A 373 1.37 19.70 5.21
C ASP A 373 2.23 19.92 6.48
N ASP A 374 1.93 19.24 7.58
CA ASP A 374 2.75 19.27 8.81
C ASP A 374 4.17 18.72 8.60
N PHE A 375 4.37 17.89 7.58
CA PHE A 375 5.73 17.41 7.21
C PHE A 375 6.55 18.44 6.43
N GLY A 376 5.92 19.49 5.91
CA GLY A 376 6.56 20.46 5.02
C GLY A 376 7.24 19.77 3.84
N LYS A 377 8.48 20.14 3.55
CA LYS A 377 9.30 19.53 2.48
C LYS A 377 9.99 18.22 2.91
N ASN A 378 9.79 17.77 4.15
CA ASN A 378 10.57 16.70 4.77
C ASN A 378 9.84 15.36 4.88
N TYR A 379 8.69 15.17 4.20
CA TYR A 379 7.89 13.96 4.29
C TYR A 379 8.71 12.66 4.22
N TYR A 380 9.49 12.46 3.16
CA TYR A 380 10.30 11.25 3.00
C TYR A 380 11.35 11.08 4.10
N SER A 381 12.02 12.18 4.50
CA SER A 381 12.97 12.10 5.61
C SER A 381 12.29 11.82 6.93
N TYR A 382 11.05 12.26 7.11
CA TYR A 382 10.27 11.99 8.31
C TYR A 382 9.92 10.52 8.43
N VAL A 383 9.31 9.93 7.40
CA VAL A 383 8.78 8.56 7.46
C VAL A 383 9.86 7.48 7.33
N TYR A 384 10.93 7.73 6.54
CA TYR A 384 11.96 6.73 6.25
C TYR A 384 13.27 6.89 7.07
N ASN A 385 13.45 8.02 7.77
CA ASN A 385 14.68 8.23 8.54
C ASN A 385 14.39 8.66 9.99
N TYR A 386 13.61 9.73 10.20
CA TYR A 386 13.36 10.29 11.53
C TYR A 386 12.54 9.33 12.40
N PHE A 387 11.37 8.88 11.95
CA PHE A 387 10.54 8.00 12.75
C PHE A 387 11.18 6.62 12.98
N PRO A 388 11.82 5.96 12.00
CA PRO A 388 12.62 4.77 12.25
C PRO A 388 13.77 4.96 13.27
N ALA A 389 14.47 6.10 13.25
CA ALA A 389 15.48 6.41 14.27
C ALA A 389 14.87 6.47 15.68
N ILE A 390 13.69 7.06 15.83
CA ILE A 390 12.93 7.04 17.10
C ILE A 390 12.59 5.59 17.50
N LEU A 391 12.14 4.75 16.57
CA LEU A 391 11.79 3.35 16.85
C LEU A 391 13.02 2.53 17.31
N LEU A 392 14.17 2.70 16.64
CA LEU A 392 15.43 2.06 17.04
C LEU A 392 15.86 2.48 18.46
N THR A 393 15.65 3.75 18.80
CA THR A 393 15.97 4.27 20.12
C THR A 393 15.01 3.76 21.20
N ILE A 394 13.71 3.70 20.89
CA ILE A 394 12.71 3.10 21.78
C ILE A 394 13.08 1.63 22.05
N GLU A 395 13.48 0.86 21.01
CA GLU A 395 13.96 -0.52 21.19
C GLU A 395 15.12 -0.60 22.20
N LYS A 396 16.11 0.29 22.12
CA LYS A 396 17.21 0.33 23.10
C LYS A 396 16.71 0.53 24.55
N GLU A 397 15.69 1.37 24.75
CA GLU A 397 15.15 1.66 26.09
C GLU A 397 14.21 0.57 26.64
N ILE A 398 13.43 -0.11 25.77
CA ILE A 398 12.45 -1.10 26.23
C ILE A 398 12.89 -2.55 26.04
N GLY A 399 13.88 -2.77 25.20
CA GLY A 399 14.39 -4.07 24.79
C GLY A 399 13.65 -4.67 23.60
N GLU A 400 14.35 -5.48 22.82
CA GLU A 400 13.86 -6.07 21.57
C GLU A 400 12.54 -6.86 21.75
N LYS A 401 12.45 -7.69 22.80
CA LYS A 401 11.24 -8.49 23.07
C LYS A 401 9.99 -7.62 23.23
N LYS A 402 10.10 -6.49 23.93
CA LYS A 402 8.98 -5.56 24.11
C LYS A 402 8.67 -4.77 22.84
N MET A 403 9.67 -4.49 22.02
CA MET A 403 9.46 -3.84 20.74
C MET A 403 8.66 -4.73 19.79
N TRP A 404 8.98 -6.01 19.65
CA TRP A 404 8.19 -6.96 18.86
C TRP A 404 6.80 -7.18 19.44
N LYS A 405 6.65 -7.18 20.77
CA LYS A 405 5.32 -7.20 21.42
C LYS A 405 4.49 -5.96 21.04
N TRP A 406 5.13 -4.79 20.96
CA TRP A 406 4.44 -3.56 20.54
C TRP A 406 3.98 -3.63 19.09
N ILE A 407 4.82 -4.12 18.19
CA ILE A 407 4.46 -4.39 16.79
C ILE A 407 3.23 -5.31 16.72
N ASN A 408 3.26 -6.43 17.45
CA ASN A 408 2.09 -7.34 17.52
C ASN A 408 0.84 -6.62 18.05
N THR A 409 0.98 -5.79 19.10
CA THR A 409 -0.14 -5.03 19.68
C THR A 409 -0.72 -4.03 18.69
N LEU A 410 0.12 -3.29 17.93
CA LEU A 410 -0.31 -2.39 16.86
C LEU A 410 -1.14 -3.13 15.81
N LEU A 411 -0.67 -4.30 15.39
CA LEU A 411 -1.31 -5.09 14.35
C LEU A 411 -2.64 -5.70 14.79
N THR A 412 -2.74 -6.15 16.04
CA THR A 412 -3.91 -6.88 16.55
C THR A 412 -4.96 -5.98 17.23
N THR A 413 -4.61 -4.76 17.63
CA THR A 413 -5.58 -3.84 18.26
C THR A 413 -6.52 -3.26 17.20
N LYS A 414 -7.82 -3.45 17.36
CA LYS A 414 -8.85 -2.84 16.51
C LYS A 414 -9.00 -1.35 16.86
N ALA A 415 -9.06 -0.50 15.87
CA ALA A 415 -9.33 0.93 16.00
C ALA A 415 -10.00 1.44 14.72
N GLU A 416 -10.89 2.39 14.84
CA GLU A 416 -11.52 3.07 13.70
C GLU A 416 -10.55 4.09 13.08
N LEU A 417 -9.84 4.84 13.94
CA LEU A 417 -8.78 5.77 13.53
C LEU A 417 -7.44 5.30 14.09
N THR A 418 -6.45 5.18 13.23
CA THR A 418 -5.07 4.84 13.60
C THR A 418 -4.22 6.11 13.72
N ASN A 419 -4.71 7.03 14.52
CA ASN A 419 -4.14 8.34 14.81
C ASN A 419 -3.04 8.29 15.89
N TYR A 420 -2.62 9.47 16.37
CA TYR A 420 -1.62 9.56 17.41
C TYR A 420 -2.04 8.88 18.73
N ASP A 421 -3.30 9.00 19.12
CA ASP A 421 -3.80 8.38 20.36
C ASP A 421 -3.73 6.84 20.26
N PHE A 422 -4.04 6.28 19.10
CA PHE A 422 -3.85 4.84 18.84
C PHE A 422 -2.40 4.41 19.02
N LEU A 423 -1.45 5.14 18.44
CA LEU A 423 -0.02 4.86 18.56
C LEU A 423 0.44 4.92 20.04
N GLU A 424 0.05 5.95 20.74
CA GLU A 424 0.37 6.17 22.16
C GLU A 424 -0.23 5.07 23.04
N GLN A 425 -1.51 4.76 22.89
CA GLN A 425 -2.22 3.74 23.68
C GLN A 425 -1.68 2.34 23.49
N THR A 426 -1.29 1.98 22.26
CA THR A 426 -0.69 0.66 21.99
C THR A 426 0.68 0.52 22.66
N LEU A 427 1.48 1.58 22.76
CA LEU A 427 2.75 1.57 23.48
C LEU A 427 2.51 1.43 25.00
N ILE A 428 1.58 2.20 25.56
CA ILE A 428 1.21 2.13 27.00
C ILE A 428 0.77 0.72 27.35
N LYS A 429 -0.15 0.15 26.59
CA LYS A 429 -0.66 -1.22 26.75
C LYS A 429 0.47 -2.27 26.70
N THR A 430 1.44 -2.06 25.81
CA THR A 430 2.55 -3.01 25.63
C THR A 430 3.51 -2.99 26.82
N LEU A 431 3.83 -1.82 27.34
CA LEU A 431 4.82 -1.67 28.41
C LEU A 431 4.28 -2.03 29.77
N ASP A 432 2.96 -1.93 29.96
CA ASP A 432 2.27 -2.19 31.23
C ASP A 432 2.95 -1.50 32.43
N ASN A 433 3.45 -0.28 32.19
CA ASN A 433 4.14 0.56 33.14
C ASN A 433 3.93 2.04 32.76
N GLN A 434 2.96 2.68 33.38
CA GLN A 434 2.56 4.05 33.04
C GLN A 434 3.70 5.05 33.17
N LYS A 435 4.52 4.95 34.23
CA LYS A 435 5.65 5.88 34.47
C LYS A 435 6.71 5.76 33.35
N LYS A 436 7.05 4.53 32.96
CA LYS A 436 8.00 4.26 31.86
C LYS A 436 7.45 4.72 30.53
N SER A 437 6.18 4.40 30.23
CA SER A 437 5.51 4.81 29.00
C SER A 437 5.48 6.32 28.85
N ASN A 438 5.05 7.03 29.89
CA ASN A 438 4.98 8.50 29.89
C ASN A 438 6.36 9.14 29.67
N LYS A 439 7.42 8.58 30.26
CA LYS A 439 8.81 9.05 30.04
C LYS A 439 9.21 8.93 28.56
N ILE A 440 8.96 7.77 27.94
CA ILE A 440 9.30 7.51 26.53
C ILE A 440 8.47 8.42 25.61
N ILE A 441 7.17 8.49 25.84
CA ILE A 441 6.25 9.32 25.05
C ILE A 441 6.66 10.81 25.12
N LYS A 442 6.92 11.31 26.33
CA LYS A 442 7.37 12.71 26.51
C LYS A 442 8.69 12.96 25.79
N LYS A 443 9.67 12.03 25.88
CA LYS A 443 11.02 12.18 25.32
C LYS A 443 11.05 12.10 23.79
N TYR A 444 10.28 11.18 23.17
CA TYR A 444 10.39 10.85 21.75
C TYR A 444 9.20 11.26 20.89
N PHE A 445 7.99 11.31 21.45
CA PHE A 445 6.82 11.65 20.64
C PHE A 445 6.32 13.09 20.84
N LYS A 446 6.53 13.68 22.02
CA LYS A 446 6.01 15.02 22.37
C LYS A 446 7.09 16.10 22.43
N SER A 447 8.36 15.74 22.58
CA SER A 447 9.46 16.69 22.69
C SER A 447 9.82 17.32 21.35
N LYS A 448 10.07 18.64 21.34
CA LYS A 448 10.71 19.31 20.21
C LYS A 448 12.15 18.85 19.97
N GLU A 449 12.82 18.33 21.00
CA GLU A 449 14.19 17.77 20.96
C GLU A 449 14.21 16.27 20.64
N SER A 450 13.12 15.70 20.15
CA SER A 450 12.99 14.23 19.93
C SER A 450 14.07 13.68 19.01
N LEU A 451 14.42 14.37 17.93
CA LEU A 451 15.53 13.98 17.05
C LEU A 451 16.86 13.95 17.80
N LYS A 452 17.20 15.02 18.51
CA LYS A 452 18.44 15.12 19.30
C LYS A 452 18.50 14.03 20.37
N ASN A 453 17.37 13.77 21.05
CA ASN A 453 17.27 12.69 22.03
C ASN A 453 17.52 11.32 21.39
N ALA A 454 17.01 11.10 20.18
CA ALA A 454 17.19 9.85 19.45
C ALA A 454 18.65 9.67 18.97
N LEU A 455 19.23 10.71 18.38
CA LEU A 455 20.64 10.66 17.91
C LEU A 455 21.61 10.40 19.05
N ASN A 456 21.50 11.13 20.16
CA ASN A 456 22.33 10.93 21.35
C ASN A 456 22.25 9.49 21.90
N GLU A 457 21.13 8.80 21.72
CA GLU A 457 20.96 7.42 22.19
C GLU A 457 21.49 6.40 21.18
N ILE A 458 21.43 6.71 19.88
CA ILE A 458 21.96 5.84 18.82
C ILE A 458 23.49 5.83 18.83
N GLU A 459 24.12 6.97 19.11
CA GLU A 459 25.58 7.13 19.14
C GLU A 459 26.25 6.47 20.34
N LYS A 460 25.53 6.19 21.44
CA LYS A 460 26.00 5.37 22.58
C LYS A 460 26.06 3.88 22.20
#